data_39d229d1b82295862fc39ec04707b013
#
_entry.id   39d229d1b82295862fc39ec04707b013
#
_cell.length_a   1.000
_cell.length_b   1.000
_cell.length_c   1.000
_cell.angle_alpha   90.00
_cell.angle_beta   90.00
_cell.angle_gamma   90.00
#
_symmetry.space_group_name_H-M   'P 1'
#
loop_
_entity.id
_entity.type
_entity.pdbx_description
1 polymer ?
#
loop_
_entity_poly.entity_id
_entity_poly.type
_entity_poly.pdbx_seq_one_letter_code
_entity_poly.pdbx_strand_id
1 'polypeptide(L)'
;MTYNRHRILCEPENVDLLRNAFKYVMGQHHFKIDAIVILPDHIHALWTLPETDADFSTRWRLIKSYFSRQCHSQYQGKISTSRQHKGEKAIWQRRFWEHQVRDGRQGRAYGDRDFVNHLEYIHYNPVHHGLVNAPKDWQHSSFHRYVEEGIYDQMWGASERLIFDSDIGME
;
A
#
# COMPACT_ATOMS: atom_id res chain seq x y z
N MET A 1 4.68 -3.71 5.31
CA MET A 1 6.15 -3.87 5.19
C MET A 1 6.50 -5.33 5.38
N THR A 2 7.49 -5.82 4.62
CA THR A 2 8.03 -7.18 4.76
C THR A 2 8.95 -7.30 5.97
N TYR A 3 9.15 -8.52 6.42
CA TYR A 3 10.09 -8.83 7.52
C TYR A 3 11.53 -8.53 7.09
N ASN A 4 12.27 -7.79 7.91
CA ASN A 4 13.63 -7.31 7.62
C ASN A 4 13.78 -6.58 6.28
N ARG A 5 12.73 -5.92 5.80
CA ARG A 5 12.75 -5.16 4.54
C ARG A 5 13.17 -6.02 3.33
N HIS A 6 12.84 -7.31 3.33
CA HIS A 6 13.10 -8.18 2.19
C HIS A 6 12.36 -7.69 0.94
N ARG A 7 13.09 -7.50 -0.14
CA ARG A 7 12.59 -6.92 -1.41
C ARG A 7 11.95 -7.99 -2.29
N ILE A 8 10.78 -8.46 -1.90
CA ILE A 8 10.11 -9.60 -2.55
C ILE A 8 8.77 -9.24 -3.22
N LEU A 9 8.20 -8.07 -2.93
CA LEU A 9 6.81 -7.78 -3.32
C LEU A 9 6.66 -7.44 -4.81
N CYS A 10 7.74 -6.98 -5.46
CA CYS A 10 7.74 -6.66 -6.90
C CYS A 10 8.22 -7.82 -7.79
N GLU A 11 8.49 -9.00 -7.23
CA GLU A 11 8.67 -10.21 -8.02
C GLU A 11 7.35 -10.54 -8.75
N PRO A 12 7.37 -10.88 -10.06
CA PRO A 12 6.15 -11.02 -10.85
C PRO A 12 5.09 -11.93 -10.22
N GLU A 13 5.50 -13.10 -9.74
CA GLU A 13 4.61 -14.04 -9.08
C GLU A 13 4.02 -13.50 -7.77
N ASN A 14 4.78 -12.67 -7.04
CA ASN A 14 4.33 -12.07 -5.79
C ASN A 14 3.39 -10.88 -6.03
N VAL A 15 3.58 -10.13 -7.11
CA VAL A 15 2.64 -9.09 -7.53
C VAL A 15 1.27 -9.69 -7.85
N ASP A 16 1.24 -10.77 -8.63
CA ASP A 16 0.00 -11.45 -8.99
C ASP A 16 -0.66 -12.10 -7.77
N LEU A 17 0.13 -12.66 -6.87
CA LEU A 17 -0.35 -13.20 -5.62
C LEU A 17 -0.96 -12.11 -4.72
N LEU A 18 -0.35 -10.92 -4.65
CA LEU A 18 -0.92 -9.77 -3.94
C LEU A 18 -2.24 -9.32 -4.57
N ARG A 19 -2.29 -9.17 -5.89
CA ARG A 19 -3.52 -8.81 -6.60
C ARG A 19 -4.65 -9.80 -6.30
N ASN A 20 -4.36 -11.09 -6.30
CA ASN A 20 -5.32 -12.13 -5.96
C ASN A 20 -5.75 -12.05 -4.49
N ALA A 21 -4.81 -11.78 -3.57
CA ALA A 21 -5.13 -11.59 -2.15
C ALA A 21 -6.09 -10.41 -1.92
N PHE A 22 -5.83 -9.26 -2.56
CA PHE A 22 -6.72 -8.10 -2.51
C PHE A 22 -8.11 -8.44 -3.07
N LYS A 23 -8.19 -9.02 -4.28
CA LYS A 23 -9.47 -9.41 -4.90
C LYS A 23 -10.27 -10.36 -4.01
N TYR A 24 -9.62 -11.38 -3.44
CA TYR A 24 -10.25 -12.35 -2.55
C TYR A 24 -10.86 -11.69 -1.32
N VAL A 25 -10.08 -10.82 -0.66
CA VAL A 25 -10.53 -10.15 0.57
C VAL A 25 -11.61 -9.11 0.26
N MET A 26 -11.50 -8.34 -0.83
CA MET A 26 -12.52 -7.39 -1.26
C MET A 26 -13.87 -8.07 -1.54
N GLY A 27 -13.87 -9.30 -2.04
CA GLY A 27 -15.09 -10.08 -2.27
C GLY A 27 -15.80 -10.50 -0.98
N GLN A 28 -15.10 -10.58 0.15
CA GLN A 28 -15.67 -10.99 1.45
C GLN A 28 -15.88 -9.81 2.41
N HIS A 29 -15.00 -8.83 2.35
CA HIS A 29 -14.98 -7.64 3.20
C HIS A 29 -14.85 -6.42 2.30
N HIS A 30 -15.98 -5.85 1.90
CA HIS A 30 -16.01 -4.73 0.95
C HIS A 30 -15.18 -3.54 1.43
N PHE A 31 -14.38 -3.00 0.54
CA PHE A 31 -13.68 -1.72 0.65
C PHE A 31 -13.25 -1.26 -0.74
N LYS A 32 -13.04 0.03 -0.89
CA LYS A 32 -12.52 0.62 -2.13
C LYS A 32 -11.05 0.95 -1.95
N ILE A 33 -10.22 0.62 -2.93
CA ILE A 33 -8.83 1.07 -2.99
C ILE A 33 -8.81 2.37 -3.78
N ASP A 34 -8.64 3.47 -3.08
CA ASP A 34 -8.51 4.80 -3.68
C ASP A 34 -7.13 4.97 -4.30
N ALA A 35 -6.07 4.70 -3.55
CA ALA A 35 -4.72 4.65 -4.09
C ALA A 35 -3.95 3.45 -3.55
N ILE A 36 -3.01 2.93 -4.34
CA ILE A 36 -2.08 1.89 -3.93
C ILE A 36 -0.77 1.99 -4.70
N VAL A 37 0.33 1.74 -4.01
CA VAL A 37 1.63 1.48 -4.62
C VAL A 37 2.27 0.27 -3.93
N ILE A 38 2.78 -0.65 -4.73
CA ILE A 38 3.55 -1.81 -4.26
C ILE A 38 5.02 -1.49 -4.52
N LEU A 39 5.79 -1.40 -3.45
CA LEU A 39 7.23 -1.22 -3.47
C LEU A 39 7.93 -2.55 -3.16
N PRO A 40 9.23 -2.69 -3.42
CA PRO A 40 9.89 -3.98 -3.27
C PRO A 40 9.73 -4.63 -1.90
N ASP A 41 9.62 -3.86 -0.82
CA ASP A 41 9.59 -4.33 0.56
C ASP A 41 8.39 -3.84 1.38
N HIS A 42 7.54 -2.97 0.82
CA HIS A 42 6.35 -2.46 1.50
C HIS A 42 5.24 -2.03 0.54
N ILE A 43 4.09 -1.71 1.09
CA ILE A 43 2.90 -1.29 0.35
C ILE A 43 2.33 -0.07 1.07
N HIS A 44 2.03 0.98 0.31
CA HIS A 44 1.14 2.04 0.74
C HIS A 44 -0.21 1.88 0.07
N ALA A 45 -1.27 2.06 0.83
CA ALA A 45 -2.63 1.97 0.30
C ALA A 45 -3.56 2.92 1.07
N LEU A 46 -4.37 3.65 0.31
CA LEU A 46 -5.46 4.47 0.80
C LEU A 46 -6.78 3.75 0.47
N TRP A 47 -7.60 3.54 1.50
CA TRP A 47 -8.86 2.79 1.39
C TRP A 47 -10.04 3.59 1.90
N THR A 48 -11.16 3.48 1.21
CA THR A 48 -12.46 3.87 1.73
C THR A 48 -13.21 2.61 2.18
N LEU A 49 -13.59 2.59 3.46
CA LEU A 49 -14.39 1.53 4.07
C LEU A 49 -15.88 1.89 4.04
N PRO A 50 -16.80 0.91 4.14
CA PRO A 50 -18.22 1.20 4.36
C PRO A 50 -18.45 2.06 5.60
N GLU A 51 -19.47 2.91 5.60
CA GLU A 51 -19.71 3.91 6.66
C GLU A 51 -19.83 3.31 8.08
N THR A 52 -20.29 2.07 8.19
CA THR A 52 -20.49 1.39 9.49
C THR A 52 -19.33 0.45 9.86
N ASP A 53 -18.26 0.43 9.08
CA ASP A 53 -17.17 -0.52 9.23
C ASP A 53 -15.83 0.22 9.32
N ALA A 54 -15.11 0.02 10.40
CA ALA A 54 -13.77 0.57 10.61
C ALA A 54 -12.69 -0.54 10.72
N ASP A 55 -13.02 -1.80 10.39
CA ASP A 55 -12.12 -2.94 10.59
C ASP A 55 -11.15 -3.13 9.40
N PHE A 56 -10.27 -2.15 9.19
CA PHE A 56 -9.17 -2.26 8.23
C PHE A 56 -8.14 -3.32 8.67
N SER A 57 -7.96 -3.55 9.96
CA SER A 57 -6.94 -4.43 10.50
C SER A 57 -7.20 -5.91 10.15
N THR A 58 -8.46 -6.36 10.20
CA THR A 58 -8.85 -7.70 9.72
C THR A 58 -8.58 -7.85 8.23
N ARG A 59 -8.90 -6.84 7.41
CA ARG A 59 -8.61 -6.86 5.96
C ARG A 59 -7.13 -7.05 5.69
N TRP A 60 -6.27 -6.26 6.33
CA TRP A 60 -4.81 -6.43 6.20
C TRP A 60 -4.34 -7.81 6.70
N ARG A 61 -4.86 -8.29 7.81
CA ARG A 61 -4.53 -9.62 8.34
C ARG A 61 -4.89 -10.72 7.33
N LEU A 62 -6.05 -10.63 6.70
CA LEU A 62 -6.52 -11.60 5.70
C LEU A 62 -5.67 -11.54 4.43
N ILE A 63 -5.37 -10.34 3.90
CA ILE A 63 -4.49 -10.16 2.73
C ILE A 63 -3.11 -10.76 3.01
N LYS A 64 -2.49 -10.40 4.13
CA LYS A 64 -1.19 -10.94 4.54
C LYS A 64 -1.21 -12.45 4.73
N SER A 65 -2.29 -12.98 5.30
CA SER A 65 -2.47 -14.43 5.52
C SER A 65 -2.63 -15.18 4.19
N TYR A 66 -3.45 -14.65 3.27
CA TYR A 66 -3.62 -15.22 1.93
C TYR A 66 -2.28 -15.29 1.19
N PHE A 67 -1.57 -14.17 1.13
CA PHE A 67 -0.25 -14.09 0.53
C PHE A 67 0.73 -15.09 1.17
N SER A 68 0.84 -15.08 2.49
CA SER A 68 1.80 -15.94 3.21
C SER A 68 1.56 -17.42 3.00
N ARG A 69 0.31 -17.86 2.83
CA ARG A 69 0.01 -19.28 2.59
C ARG A 69 0.51 -19.77 1.24
N GLN A 70 0.51 -18.90 0.22
CA GLN A 70 0.81 -19.27 -1.17
C GLN A 70 2.19 -18.78 -1.62
N CYS A 71 2.80 -17.83 -0.89
CA CYS A 71 4.13 -17.32 -1.21
C CYS A 71 5.17 -18.45 -1.13
N HIS A 72 6.03 -18.51 -2.14
CA HIS A 72 7.07 -19.53 -2.25
C HIS A 72 8.02 -19.50 -1.05
N SER A 73 8.49 -20.66 -0.62
CA SER A 73 9.33 -20.80 0.59
C SER A 73 10.66 -20.07 0.50
N GLN A 74 11.20 -19.87 -0.70
CA GLN A 74 12.43 -19.10 -0.92
C GLN A 74 12.35 -17.65 -0.41
N TYR A 75 11.16 -17.07 -0.33
CA TYR A 75 10.92 -15.71 0.15
C TYR A 75 10.67 -15.61 1.66
N GLN A 76 10.69 -16.74 2.37
CA GLN A 76 10.52 -16.77 3.81
C GLN A 76 11.84 -16.41 4.51
N GLY A 77 11.76 -15.48 5.47
CA GLY A 77 12.91 -15.13 6.31
C GLY A 77 13.20 -16.20 7.37
N LYS A 78 14.32 -16.04 8.07
CA LYS A 78 14.64 -16.89 9.22
C LYS A 78 13.55 -16.75 10.30
N ILE A 79 12.97 -17.88 10.69
CA ILE A 79 11.88 -17.92 11.66
C ILE A 79 12.47 -17.93 13.07
N SER A 80 12.14 -16.92 13.88
CA SER A 80 12.47 -16.93 15.32
C SER A 80 11.57 -17.90 16.08
N THR A 81 11.99 -18.36 17.25
CA THR A 81 11.21 -19.24 18.14
C THR A 81 9.80 -18.68 18.40
N SER A 82 9.69 -17.36 18.67
CA SER A 82 8.39 -16.69 18.85
C SER A 82 7.49 -16.71 17.62
N ARG A 83 8.06 -16.68 16.39
CA ARG A 83 7.30 -16.79 15.14
C ARG A 83 6.90 -18.23 14.86
N GLN A 84 7.77 -19.18 15.15
CA GLN A 84 7.50 -20.61 15.02
C GLN A 84 6.32 -21.04 15.89
N HIS A 85 6.29 -20.64 17.16
CA HIS A 85 5.14 -20.91 18.06
C HIS A 85 3.82 -20.32 17.57
N LYS A 86 3.86 -19.22 16.80
CA LYS A 86 2.66 -18.57 16.22
C LYS A 86 2.34 -19.01 14.80
N GLY A 87 3.10 -19.94 14.21
CA GLY A 87 2.94 -20.39 12.82
C GLY A 87 3.22 -19.30 11.77
N GLU A 88 4.00 -18.26 12.11
CA GLU A 88 4.32 -17.15 11.20
C GLU A 88 5.47 -17.52 10.27
N LYS A 89 5.31 -17.26 8.98
CA LYS A 89 6.31 -17.58 7.94
C LYS A 89 7.44 -16.54 7.78
N ALA A 90 7.55 -15.55 8.67
CA ALA A 90 8.56 -14.48 8.60
C ALA A 90 8.62 -13.75 7.24
N ILE A 91 7.44 -13.49 6.64
CA ILE A 91 7.28 -12.72 5.41
C ILE A 91 6.94 -11.27 5.72
N TRP A 92 6.08 -11.03 6.70
CA TRP A 92 5.58 -9.72 7.06
C TRP A 92 6.10 -9.25 8.41
N GLN A 93 6.24 -7.93 8.57
CA GLN A 93 6.33 -7.31 9.89
C GLN A 93 5.00 -7.46 10.63
N ARG A 94 5.08 -7.59 11.97
CA ARG A 94 3.89 -7.73 12.83
C ARG A 94 3.09 -6.44 12.92
N ARG A 95 3.79 -5.30 13.00
CA ARG A 95 3.19 -3.97 13.08
C ARG A 95 3.16 -3.33 11.71
N PHE A 96 2.23 -2.40 11.50
CA PHE A 96 2.14 -1.52 10.36
C PHE A 96 1.75 -0.14 10.86
N TRP A 97 2.11 0.88 10.11
CA TRP A 97 1.65 2.24 10.35
C TRP A 97 0.27 2.42 9.72
N GLU A 98 -0.58 3.21 10.40
CA GLU A 98 -1.91 3.55 9.94
C GLU A 98 -2.22 5.00 10.29
N HIS A 99 -2.95 5.64 9.41
CA HIS A 99 -3.50 6.98 9.61
C HIS A 99 -4.95 6.99 9.16
N GLN A 100 -5.83 7.48 10.01
CA GLN A 100 -7.20 7.72 9.62
C GLN A 100 -7.29 9.09 8.96
N VAL A 101 -7.42 9.09 7.62
CA VAL A 101 -7.62 10.30 6.84
C VAL A 101 -8.91 10.98 7.30
N ARG A 102 -8.82 12.26 7.62
CA ARG A 102 -9.98 13.06 8.07
C ARG A 102 -10.93 13.25 6.90
N ASP A 103 -12.20 12.88 7.12
CA ASP A 103 -13.25 13.04 6.12
C ASP A 103 -13.68 14.50 6.01
N GLY A 104 -13.61 15.06 4.80
CA GLY A 104 -14.10 16.41 4.48
C GLY A 104 -15.63 16.60 4.52
N ARG A 105 -16.40 15.50 4.73
CA ARG A 105 -17.88 15.52 4.76
C ARG A 105 -18.49 16.42 5.84
N GLN A 106 -17.70 16.96 6.77
CA GLN A 106 -18.16 17.93 7.77
C GLN A 106 -17.96 19.40 7.37
N GLY A 107 -17.84 19.70 6.07
CA GLY A 107 -17.77 21.07 5.57
C GLY A 107 -16.45 21.79 5.85
N ARG A 108 -15.39 21.06 6.16
CA ARG A 108 -14.05 21.63 6.38
C ARG A 108 -13.17 21.29 5.17
N ALA A 109 -12.65 22.33 4.51
CA ALA A 109 -11.67 22.22 3.42
C ALA A 109 -10.39 21.43 3.76
N TYR A 110 -10.19 21.07 5.02
CA TYR A 110 -9.06 20.29 5.52
C TYR A 110 -9.13 18.79 5.21
N GLY A 111 -10.33 18.19 5.11
CA GLY A 111 -10.46 16.75 4.88
C GLY A 111 -10.09 16.37 3.46
N ASP A 112 -10.49 17.18 2.48
CA ASP A 112 -10.12 16.96 1.08
C ASP A 112 -8.61 17.11 0.88
N ARG A 113 -7.98 18.03 1.60
CA ARG A 113 -6.52 18.26 1.53
C ARG A 113 -5.73 17.08 2.13
N ASP A 114 -6.15 16.54 3.27
CA ASP A 114 -5.51 15.38 3.91
C ASP A 114 -5.60 14.16 2.99
N PHE A 115 -6.78 13.92 2.39
CA PHE A 115 -6.96 12.85 1.42
C PHE A 115 -6.06 13.02 0.19
N VAL A 116 -6.04 14.21 -0.42
CA VAL A 116 -5.23 14.51 -1.61
C VAL A 116 -3.74 14.35 -1.30
N ASN A 117 -3.27 14.87 -0.17
CA ASN A 117 -1.88 14.76 0.25
C ASN A 117 -1.43 13.29 0.38
N HIS A 118 -2.25 12.44 1.01
CA HIS A 118 -1.95 11.01 1.12
C HIS A 118 -1.96 10.29 -0.23
N LEU A 119 -2.91 10.65 -1.09
CA LEU A 119 -3.03 10.10 -2.44
C LEU A 119 -1.80 10.46 -3.29
N GLU A 120 -1.40 11.72 -3.28
CA GLU A 120 -0.21 12.21 -3.99
C GLU A 120 1.07 11.60 -3.43
N TYR A 121 1.21 11.51 -2.11
CA TYR A 121 2.33 10.84 -1.47
C TYR A 121 2.46 9.38 -1.92
N ILE A 122 1.35 8.64 -1.95
CA ILE A 122 1.33 7.24 -2.40
C ILE A 122 1.83 7.11 -3.84
N HIS A 123 1.37 7.99 -4.74
CA HIS A 123 1.76 7.94 -6.14
C HIS A 123 3.21 8.41 -6.37
N TYR A 124 3.69 9.35 -5.57
CA TYR A 124 5.07 9.86 -5.66
C TYR A 124 6.09 8.96 -4.95
N ASN A 125 5.66 8.02 -4.14
CA ASN A 125 6.51 7.20 -3.28
C ASN A 125 7.66 6.47 -4.01
N PRO A 126 7.49 5.89 -5.23
CA PRO A 126 8.61 5.31 -5.98
C PRO A 126 9.73 6.31 -6.31
N VAL A 127 9.37 7.56 -6.58
CA VAL A 127 10.35 8.65 -6.81
C VAL A 127 10.99 9.06 -5.49
N HIS A 128 10.20 9.19 -4.43
CA HIS A 128 10.69 9.49 -3.09
C HIS A 128 11.77 8.50 -2.61
N HIS A 129 11.59 7.21 -2.92
CA HIS A 129 12.57 6.16 -2.61
C HIS A 129 13.69 6.01 -3.67
N GLY A 130 13.73 6.86 -4.68
CA GLY A 130 14.76 6.82 -5.73
C GLY A 130 14.73 5.56 -6.60
N LEU A 131 13.57 4.91 -6.71
CA LEU A 131 13.40 3.70 -7.54
C LEU A 131 13.22 4.05 -9.01
N VAL A 132 12.61 5.20 -9.30
CA VAL A 132 12.38 5.77 -10.64
C VAL A 132 12.51 7.27 -10.59
N ASN A 133 12.61 7.91 -11.76
CA ASN A 133 12.70 9.36 -11.89
C ASN A 133 11.32 10.04 -11.97
N ALA A 134 10.27 9.31 -12.35
CA ALA A 134 8.91 9.83 -12.44
C ALA A 134 7.89 8.75 -12.04
N PRO A 135 6.72 9.11 -11.45
CA PRO A 135 5.69 8.15 -11.06
C PRO A 135 5.20 7.26 -12.20
N LYS A 136 5.16 7.78 -13.43
CA LYS A 136 4.78 7.05 -14.65
C LYS A 136 5.65 5.84 -14.95
N ASP A 137 6.90 5.84 -14.47
CA ASP A 137 7.86 4.78 -14.74
C ASP A 137 7.73 3.61 -13.75
N TRP A 138 6.81 3.71 -12.77
CA TRP A 138 6.56 2.66 -11.78
C TRP A 138 5.27 1.90 -12.08
N GLN A 139 5.38 0.68 -12.62
CA GLN A 139 4.24 -0.12 -13.08
C GLN A 139 3.31 -0.64 -11.98
N HIS A 140 3.76 -0.69 -10.71
CA HIS A 140 3.00 -1.26 -9.59
C HIS A 140 2.31 -0.17 -8.76
N SER A 141 1.70 0.79 -9.44
CA SER A 141 1.01 1.93 -8.84
C SER A 141 -0.37 2.14 -9.47
N SER A 142 -1.31 2.64 -8.67
CA SER A 142 -2.59 3.15 -9.17
C SER A 142 -2.46 4.48 -9.91
N PHE A 143 -1.28 5.10 -9.97
CA PHE A 143 -1.01 6.34 -10.71
C PHE A 143 -1.54 6.30 -12.15
N HIS A 144 -1.29 5.20 -12.86
CA HIS A 144 -1.71 5.02 -14.25
C HIS A 144 -3.22 5.14 -14.45
N ARG A 145 -4.01 4.60 -13.52
CA ARG A 145 -5.48 4.76 -13.53
C ARG A 145 -5.87 6.24 -13.43
N TYR A 146 -5.20 7.03 -12.60
CA TYR A 146 -5.47 8.47 -12.42
C TYR A 146 -5.08 9.28 -13.67
N VAL A 147 -4.06 8.85 -14.40
CA VAL A 147 -3.72 9.43 -15.72
C VAL A 147 -4.80 9.07 -16.76
N GLU A 148 -5.26 7.82 -16.82
CA GLU A 148 -6.31 7.36 -17.72
C GLU A 148 -7.65 8.08 -17.45
N GLU A 149 -7.95 8.37 -16.18
CA GLU A 149 -9.14 9.13 -15.75
C GLU A 149 -8.99 10.65 -15.97
N GLY A 150 -7.82 11.13 -16.44
CA GLY A 150 -7.56 12.55 -16.71
C GLY A 150 -7.38 13.40 -15.44
N ILE A 151 -7.15 12.77 -14.28
CA ILE A 151 -6.94 13.46 -12.99
C ILE A 151 -5.50 13.96 -12.88
N TYR A 152 -4.54 13.17 -13.36
CA TYR A 152 -3.13 13.55 -13.45
C TYR A 152 -2.67 13.74 -14.89
N ASP A 153 -1.79 14.72 -15.09
CA ASP A 153 -0.93 14.73 -16.28
C ASP A 153 0.05 13.56 -16.22
N GLN A 154 0.38 12.97 -17.38
CA GLN A 154 1.33 11.85 -17.46
C GLN A 154 2.71 12.21 -16.90
N MET A 155 3.11 13.48 -16.99
CA MET A 155 4.40 14.00 -16.49
C MET A 155 4.34 14.52 -15.05
N TRP A 156 3.20 14.35 -14.36
CA TRP A 156 3.07 14.75 -12.96
C TRP A 156 4.18 14.14 -12.10
N GLY A 157 4.80 14.95 -11.25
CA GLY A 157 5.89 14.54 -10.36
C GLY A 157 7.23 14.24 -11.05
N ALA A 158 7.37 14.48 -12.36
CA ALA A 158 8.61 14.21 -13.10
C ALA A 158 9.64 15.35 -13.04
N SER A 159 9.17 16.61 -12.90
CA SER A 159 10.03 17.81 -13.06
C SER A 159 10.37 18.50 -11.75
N GLU A 160 9.60 18.24 -10.69
CA GLU A 160 9.73 18.92 -9.39
C GLU A 160 9.80 17.91 -8.25
N ARG A 161 10.66 18.21 -7.28
CA ARG A 161 10.66 17.44 -6.03
C ARG A 161 9.47 17.87 -5.18
N LEU A 162 8.49 17.01 -5.08
CA LEU A 162 7.34 17.23 -4.21
C LEU A 162 7.77 17.11 -2.75
N ILE A 163 7.27 18.03 -1.93
CA ILE A 163 7.50 18.06 -0.48
C ILE A 163 6.16 17.78 0.18
N PHE A 164 6.13 16.76 1.04
CA PHE A 164 4.97 16.36 1.80
C PHE A 164 5.13 16.73 3.28
N ASP A 165 4.03 16.87 3.98
CA ASP A 165 4.03 17.15 5.41
C ASP A 165 4.73 16.01 6.18
N SER A 166 5.44 16.34 7.26
CA SER A 166 6.31 15.41 8.01
C SER A 166 5.57 14.26 8.68
N ASP A 167 4.25 14.36 8.83
CA ASP A 167 3.37 13.35 9.41
C ASP A 167 2.76 12.39 8.37
N ILE A 168 3.02 12.63 7.06
CA ILE A 168 2.62 11.75 5.99
C ILE A 168 3.73 10.71 5.74
N GLY A 169 3.36 9.42 5.84
CA GLY A 169 4.26 8.32 5.48
C GLY A 169 5.39 8.05 6.48
N MET A 170 5.16 8.20 7.76
CA MET A 170 6.08 7.76 8.79
C MET A 170 6.31 6.24 8.70
N GLU A 171 7.46 5.82 8.16
CA GLU A 171 7.89 4.44 7.92
C GLU A 171 8.86 3.93 9.01
#